data_ad72e697d766b1415ac690eb44d9a07e
#
_entry.id   ad72e697d766b1415ac690eb44d9a07e
#
_cell.length_a   1.000
_cell.length_b   1.000
_cell.length_c   1.000
_cell.angle_alpha   90.00
_cell.angle_beta   90.00
_cell.angle_gamma   90.00
#
_symmetry.space_group_name_H-M   'P 1'
#
loop_
_entity.id
_entity.type
_entity.pdbx_description
1 polymer ?
#
loop_
_entity_poly.entity_id
_entity_poly.type
_entity_poly.pdbx_seq_one_letter_code
_entity_poly.pdbx_strand_id
1 'polypeptide(L)'
;ESLDSYIDTVIKELDEIIPYYAANFFTYSQNLSIANNVQTVNISQLALREYEDYYYTLDDIKQRTFNQKSPIKSTDIMDYSKWQHSEYFNDFLYYNNLYYSCGIDIHYKDKLLGTIGLFREKSDPDYNNNDLHLLNVLKDHMGNQMFKLNVIEEMRQNTEDDILAKLKTGEKIYNLTDREREIVNHVMDGKNNKQLADELYISINTVKKHLNNIFRKTDVNNRTELTSLIFSL
;
A
#
# COMPACT_ATOMS: atom_id res chain seq x y z
N GLU A 1 -1.28 8.17 -8.27
CA GLU A 1 -2.01 7.02 -7.71
C GLU A 1 -1.04 6.24 -6.83
N SER A 2 -1.39 6.00 -5.57
CA SER A 2 -0.64 5.12 -4.66
C SER A 2 -1.07 3.67 -4.84
N LEU A 3 -0.26 2.71 -4.34
CA LEU A 3 -0.63 1.29 -4.34
C LEU A 3 -1.94 1.05 -3.58
N ASP A 4 -2.12 1.68 -2.42
CA ASP A 4 -3.33 1.53 -1.59
C ASP A 4 -4.58 2.03 -2.32
N SER A 5 -4.50 3.20 -2.97
CA SER A 5 -5.61 3.74 -3.77
C SER A 5 -5.95 2.85 -4.96
N TYR A 6 -4.95 2.25 -5.60
CA TYR A 6 -5.15 1.30 -6.68
C TYR A 6 -5.87 0.04 -6.18
N ILE A 7 -5.43 -0.55 -5.07
CA ILE A 7 -6.03 -1.76 -4.50
C ILE A 7 -7.49 -1.50 -4.08
N ASP A 8 -7.76 -0.36 -3.43
CA ASP A 8 -9.11 0.03 -3.03
C ASP A 8 -10.04 0.16 -4.25
N THR A 9 -9.54 0.72 -5.34
CA THR A 9 -10.28 0.80 -6.62
C THR A 9 -10.51 -0.58 -7.21
N VAL A 10 -9.49 -1.43 -7.28
CA VAL A 10 -9.59 -2.79 -7.83
C VAL A 10 -10.61 -3.63 -7.08
N ILE A 11 -10.61 -3.61 -5.75
CA ILE A 11 -11.56 -4.38 -4.95
C ILE A 11 -13.00 -3.92 -5.28
N LYS A 12 -13.26 -2.62 -5.33
CA LYS A 12 -14.59 -2.08 -5.64
C LYS A 12 -15.07 -2.40 -7.05
N GLU A 13 -14.21 -2.26 -8.05
CA GLU A 13 -14.55 -2.56 -9.45
C GLU A 13 -14.75 -4.06 -9.68
N LEU A 14 -14.09 -4.93 -8.90
CA LEU A 14 -14.29 -6.37 -8.98
C LEU A 14 -15.72 -6.78 -8.64
N ASP A 15 -16.43 -6.09 -7.76
CA ASP A 15 -17.83 -6.40 -7.41
C ASP A 15 -18.78 -6.31 -8.61
N GLU A 16 -18.50 -5.40 -9.55
CA GLU A 16 -19.30 -5.24 -10.77
C GLU A 16 -19.23 -6.44 -11.73
N ILE A 17 -18.13 -7.20 -11.68
CA ILE A 17 -17.88 -8.31 -12.62
C ILE A 17 -17.86 -9.69 -11.95
N ILE A 18 -17.51 -9.76 -10.69
CA ILE A 18 -17.52 -10.96 -9.84
C ILE A 18 -18.17 -10.59 -8.51
N PRO A 19 -19.52 -10.57 -8.46
CA PRO A 19 -20.23 -10.14 -7.25
C PRO A 19 -19.79 -10.93 -6.01
N TYR A 20 -19.56 -10.22 -4.91
CA TYR A 20 -19.18 -10.78 -3.62
C TYR A 20 -19.88 -10.05 -2.47
N TYR A 21 -20.00 -10.69 -1.33
CA TYR A 21 -20.46 -10.07 -0.08
C TYR A 21 -19.32 -9.34 0.63
N ALA A 22 -18.16 -9.99 0.74
CA ALA A 22 -16.99 -9.45 1.41
C ALA A 22 -15.71 -9.75 0.62
N ALA A 23 -14.68 -8.93 0.82
CA ALA A 23 -13.39 -9.12 0.16
C ALA A 23 -12.24 -8.71 1.08
N ASN A 24 -11.07 -9.32 0.85
CA ASN A 24 -9.80 -8.87 1.40
C ASN A 24 -8.73 -8.80 0.32
N PHE A 25 -7.76 -7.93 0.54
CA PHE A 25 -6.54 -7.84 -0.24
C PHE A 25 -5.35 -7.73 0.70
N PHE A 26 -4.50 -8.74 0.70
CA PHE A 26 -3.24 -8.76 1.43
C PHE A 26 -2.09 -8.39 0.48
N THR A 27 -1.22 -7.49 0.89
CA THR A 27 0.06 -7.27 0.21
C THR A 27 1.19 -7.91 0.99
N TYR A 28 2.25 -8.33 0.29
CA TYR A 28 3.41 -8.98 0.90
C TYR A 28 4.67 -8.12 0.79
N SER A 29 5.43 -8.08 1.88
CA SER A 29 6.77 -7.52 1.90
C SER A 29 7.78 -8.43 1.19
N GLN A 30 9.01 -7.97 1.03
CA GLN A 30 10.09 -8.77 0.46
C GLN A 30 10.35 -10.09 1.22
N ASN A 31 10.02 -10.15 2.51
CA ASN A 31 10.18 -11.33 3.36
C ASN A 31 8.93 -12.23 3.40
N LEU A 32 7.96 -12.01 2.50
CA LEU A 32 6.67 -12.72 2.46
C LEU A 32 5.84 -12.59 3.75
N SER A 33 6.14 -11.61 4.61
CA SER A 33 5.24 -11.21 5.69
C SER A 33 4.13 -10.33 5.12
N ILE A 34 2.92 -10.44 5.68
CA ILE A 34 1.82 -9.55 5.32
C ILE A 34 2.28 -8.11 5.59
N ALA A 35 2.23 -7.24 4.58
CA ALA A 35 2.50 -5.84 4.77
C ALA A 35 1.36 -5.21 5.57
N ASN A 36 1.65 -4.14 6.31
CA ASN A 36 0.75 -3.54 7.32
C ASN A 36 -0.60 -3.03 6.80
N ASN A 37 -0.88 -3.08 5.50
CA ASN A 37 -2.11 -2.61 4.89
C ASN A 37 -2.91 -3.78 4.30
N VAL A 38 -3.84 -4.32 5.11
CA VAL A 38 -4.89 -5.21 4.62
C VAL A 38 -6.09 -4.35 4.25
N GLN A 39 -6.50 -4.39 3.00
CA GLN A 39 -7.72 -3.71 2.57
C GLN A 39 -8.89 -4.70 2.56
N THR A 40 -10.03 -4.26 3.07
CA THR A 40 -11.20 -5.13 3.23
C THR A 40 -12.50 -4.42 2.85
N VAL A 41 -13.46 -5.21 2.38
CA VAL A 41 -14.86 -4.83 2.20
C VAL A 41 -15.71 -5.78 3.04
N ASN A 42 -16.62 -5.24 3.84
CA ASN A 42 -17.52 -5.98 4.73
C ASN A 42 -16.84 -6.98 5.70
N ILE A 43 -15.57 -6.75 6.02
CA ILE A 43 -14.86 -7.46 7.10
C ILE A 43 -14.51 -6.42 8.17
N SER A 44 -14.98 -6.64 9.38
CA SER A 44 -14.76 -5.70 10.48
C SER A 44 -13.31 -5.71 10.95
N GLN A 45 -12.85 -4.59 11.53
CA GLN A 45 -11.52 -4.51 12.14
C GLN A 45 -11.34 -5.50 13.31
N LEU A 46 -12.44 -5.85 13.99
CA LEU A 46 -12.41 -6.88 15.02
C LEU A 46 -12.14 -8.25 14.41
N ALA A 47 -12.86 -8.62 13.35
CA ALA A 47 -12.65 -9.89 12.66
C ALA A 47 -11.23 -10.01 12.09
N LEU A 48 -10.66 -8.91 11.57
CA LEU A 48 -9.25 -8.91 11.11
C LEU A 48 -8.28 -9.23 12.25
N ARG A 49 -8.45 -8.60 13.41
CA ARG A 49 -7.59 -8.86 14.58
C ARG A 49 -7.74 -10.30 15.08
N GLU A 50 -8.97 -10.81 15.19
CA GLU A 50 -9.23 -12.20 15.59
C GLU A 50 -8.58 -13.18 14.59
N TYR A 51 -8.64 -12.87 13.28
CA TYR A 51 -7.96 -13.65 12.26
C TYR A 51 -6.43 -13.63 12.46
N GLU A 52 -5.82 -12.45 12.60
CA GLU A 52 -4.37 -12.31 12.78
C GLU A 52 -3.87 -12.97 14.07
N ASP A 53 -4.59 -12.80 15.18
CA ASP A 53 -4.19 -13.27 16.49
C ASP A 53 -4.38 -14.78 16.67
N TYR A 54 -5.35 -15.37 15.99
CA TYR A 54 -5.74 -16.76 16.23
C TYR A 54 -6.04 -17.58 14.98
N TYR A 55 -7.05 -17.17 14.18
CA TYR A 55 -7.57 -17.99 13.09
C TYR A 55 -6.61 -18.18 11.92
N TYR A 56 -5.64 -17.29 11.75
CA TYR A 56 -4.58 -17.43 10.75
C TYR A 56 -3.87 -18.79 10.79
N THR A 57 -3.68 -19.37 12.00
CA THR A 57 -3.04 -20.67 12.18
C THR A 57 -3.95 -21.84 11.85
N LEU A 58 -5.27 -21.63 11.85
CA LEU A 58 -6.31 -22.61 11.57
C LEU A 58 -6.82 -22.53 10.11
N ASP A 59 -6.34 -21.56 9.32
CA ASP A 59 -6.77 -21.35 7.93
C ASP A 59 -6.19 -22.41 6.99
N ASP A 60 -6.91 -23.52 6.87
CA ASP A 60 -6.58 -24.62 5.97
C ASP A 60 -6.58 -24.20 4.49
N ILE A 61 -7.40 -23.22 4.10
CA ILE A 61 -7.45 -22.73 2.72
C ILE A 61 -6.13 -22.06 2.39
N LYS A 62 -5.69 -21.12 3.21
CA LYS A 62 -4.42 -20.42 3.02
C LYS A 62 -3.24 -21.39 2.98
N GLN A 63 -3.19 -22.39 3.87
CA GLN A 63 -2.11 -23.38 3.87
C GLN A 63 -2.03 -24.16 2.55
N ARG A 64 -3.18 -24.42 1.90
CA ARG A 64 -3.25 -25.18 0.65
C ARG A 64 -3.07 -24.31 -0.60
N THR A 65 -3.37 -23.03 -0.51
CA THR A 65 -3.43 -22.12 -1.67
C THR A 65 -2.31 -21.10 -1.74
N PHE A 66 -1.49 -20.99 -0.70
CA PHE A 66 -0.42 -20.02 -0.66
C PHE A 66 0.57 -20.20 -1.82
N ASN A 67 0.86 -19.10 -2.50
CA ASN A 67 1.78 -19.01 -3.65
C ASN A 67 1.31 -19.82 -4.89
N GLN A 68 -0.01 -19.96 -5.07
CA GLN A 68 -0.60 -20.58 -6.25
C GLN A 68 -0.81 -19.55 -7.36
N LYS A 69 -0.51 -19.95 -8.61
CA LYS A 69 -0.64 -19.08 -9.78
C LYS A 69 -2.02 -19.14 -10.45
N SER A 70 -2.93 -19.93 -9.94
CA SER A 70 -4.28 -20.09 -10.48
C SER A 70 -5.32 -19.75 -9.42
N PRO A 71 -6.45 -19.15 -9.81
CA PRO A 71 -7.53 -18.91 -8.87
C PRO A 71 -8.13 -20.22 -8.38
N ILE A 72 -8.51 -20.24 -7.13
CA ILE A 72 -9.05 -21.42 -6.46
C ILE A 72 -10.28 -21.01 -5.67
N LYS A 73 -11.31 -21.85 -5.67
CA LYS A 73 -12.44 -21.71 -4.74
C LYS A 73 -12.39 -22.76 -3.63
N SER A 74 -12.91 -22.41 -2.48
CA SER A 74 -12.86 -23.26 -1.30
C SER A 74 -13.57 -24.62 -1.47
N THR A 75 -14.64 -24.66 -2.25
CA THR A 75 -15.39 -25.90 -2.53
C THR A 75 -14.65 -26.90 -3.42
N ASP A 76 -13.61 -26.48 -4.16
CA ASP A 76 -12.79 -27.38 -4.96
C ASP A 76 -11.70 -28.08 -4.11
N ILE A 77 -11.30 -27.51 -3.00
CA ILE A 77 -10.18 -27.98 -2.17
C ILE A 77 -10.59 -28.51 -0.80
N MET A 78 -11.80 -28.14 -0.34
CA MET A 78 -12.30 -28.53 0.98
C MET A 78 -13.50 -29.47 0.84
N ASP A 79 -13.48 -30.58 1.57
CA ASP A 79 -14.69 -31.41 1.78
C ASP A 79 -15.61 -30.65 2.74
N TYR A 80 -16.55 -29.89 2.19
CA TYR A 80 -17.47 -29.05 2.97
C TYR A 80 -18.27 -29.84 4.00
N SER A 81 -18.60 -31.12 3.75
CA SER A 81 -19.32 -31.95 4.70
C SER A 81 -18.57 -32.15 6.03
N LYS A 82 -17.23 -32.12 5.95
CA LYS A 82 -16.32 -32.22 7.11
C LYS A 82 -15.88 -30.87 7.60
N TRP A 83 -15.51 -29.98 6.67
CA TRP A 83 -14.93 -28.67 6.97
C TRP A 83 -15.90 -27.76 7.72
N GLN A 84 -17.21 -27.85 7.42
CA GLN A 84 -18.26 -27.14 8.14
C GLN A 84 -18.32 -27.45 9.64
N HIS A 85 -17.64 -28.49 10.12
CA HIS A 85 -17.54 -28.85 11.54
C HIS A 85 -16.23 -28.37 12.18
N SER A 86 -15.34 -27.71 11.41
CA SER A 86 -14.11 -27.13 11.95
C SER A 86 -14.40 -25.85 12.73
N GLU A 87 -13.56 -25.56 13.70
CA GLU A 87 -13.61 -24.33 14.48
C GLU A 87 -13.48 -23.11 13.58
N TYR A 88 -12.48 -23.09 12.68
CA TYR A 88 -12.27 -21.99 11.75
C TYR A 88 -13.50 -21.67 10.90
N PHE A 89 -14.17 -22.70 10.39
CA PHE A 89 -15.37 -22.49 9.59
C PHE A 89 -16.53 -21.95 10.44
N ASN A 90 -16.86 -22.57 11.59
CA ASN A 90 -18.03 -22.20 12.38
C ASN A 90 -17.85 -20.89 13.13
N ASP A 91 -16.72 -20.73 13.80
CA ASP A 91 -16.53 -19.66 14.77
C ASP A 91 -15.99 -18.39 14.10
N PHE A 92 -15.40 -18.52 12.90
CA PHE A 92 -14.89 -17.38 12.15
C PHE A 92 -15.63 -17.16 10.83
N LEU A 93 -15.54 -18.10 9.87
CA LEU A 93 -16.07 -17.85 8.53
C LEU A 93 -17.59 -17.72 8.52
N TYR A 94 -18.29 -18.68 9.07
CA TYR A 94 -19.76 -18.68 9.13
C TYR A 94 -20.31 -17.56 10.00
N TYR A 95 -19.66 -17.28 11.13
CA TYR A 95 -20.03 -16.18 12.02
C TYR A 95 -19.94 -14.82 11.34
N ASN A 96 -18.95 -14.61 10.46
CA ASN A 96 -18.76 -13.39 9.69
C ASN A 96 -19.46 -13.39 8.31
N ASN A 97 -20.36 -14.35 8.02
CA ASN A 97 -21.04 -14.53 6.72
C ASN A 97 -20.10 -14.82 5.54
N LEU A 98 -18.91 -15.36 5.79
CA LEU A 98 -17.90 -15.68 4.76
C LEU A 98 -18.01 -17.16 4.34
N TYR A 99 -19.15 -17.55 3.72
CA TYR A 99 -19.47 -18.98 3.54
C TYR A 99 -18.75 -19.62 2.35
N TYR A 100 -18.84 -19.02 1.16
CA TYR A 100 -18.08 -19.46 -0.01
C TYR A 100 -16.92 -18.50 -0.25
N SER A 101 -15.76 -19.03 -0.59
CA SER A 101 -14.63 -18.18 -0.95
C SER A 101 -13.97 -18.60 -2.25
N CYS A 102 -13.48 -17.63 -2.97
CA CYS A 102 -12.48 -17.84 -4.01
C CYS A 102 -11.37 -16.79 -3.90
N GLY A 103 -10.21 -17.11 -4.40
CA GLY A 103 -9.08 -16.19 -4.33
C GLY A 103 -7.98 -16.52 -5.32
N ILE A 104 -7.04 -15.60 -5.42
CA ILE A 104 -5.86 -15.71 -6.26
C ILE A 104 -4.70 -14.95 -5.68
N ASP A 105 -3.50 -15.52 -5.82
CA ASP A 105 -2.25 -14.84 -5.54
C ASP A 105 -1.79 -14.04 -6.76
N ILE A 106 -1.47 -12.78 -6.52
CA ILE A 106 -1.04 -11.83 -7.53
C ILE A 106 0.47 -11.80 -7.60
N HIS A 107 1.01 -12.10 -8.77
CA HIS A 107 2.44 -12.16 -9.01
C HIS A 107 2.88 -11.14 -10.07
N TYR A 108 4.11 -10.69 -9.94
CA TYR A 108 4.86 -10.13 -11.05
C TYR A 108 6.05 -11.05 -11.36
N LYS A 109 6.02 -11.70 -12.50
CA LYS A 109 6.93 -12.82 -12.81
C LYS A 109 6.80 -13.92 -11.74
N ASP A 110 7.87 -14.18 -10.99
CA ASP A 110 7.88 -15.17 -9.90
C ASP A 110 7.79 -14.56 -8.51
N LYS A 111 7.64 -13.22 -8.41
CA LYS A 111 7.52 -12.52 -7.13
C LYS A 111 6.04 -12.42 -6.74
N LEU A 112 5.67 -12.98 -5.60
CA LEU A 112 4.35 -12.80 -4.99
C LEU A 112 4.25 -11.36 -4.46
N LEU A 113 3.19 -10.64 -4.86
CA LEU A 113 2.94 -9.26 -4.47
C LEU A 113 1.74 -9.12 -3.54
N GLY A 114 0.72 -9.93 -3.70
CA GLY A 114 -0.49 -9.88 -2.90
C GLY A 114 -1.41 -11.06 -3.13
N THR A 115 -2.46 -11.13 -2.33
CA THR A 115 -3.54 -12.13 -2.44
C THR A 115 -4.88 -11.43 -2.36
N ILE A 116 -5.78 -11.75 -3.26
CA ILE A 116 -7.19 -11.37 -3.20
C ILE A 116 -8.00 -12.56 -2.72
N GLY A 117 -8.85 -12.33 -1.71
CA GLY A 117 -9.92 -13.23 -1.31
C GLY A 117 -11.27 -12.56 -1.49
N LEU A 118 -12.20 -13.25 -2.15
CA LEU A 118 -13.59 -12.85 -2.31
C LEU A 118 -14.49 -13.85 -1.60
N PHE A 119 -15.53 -13.37 -0.93
CA PHE A 119 -16.42 -14.17 -0.12
C PHE A 119 -17.89 -13.92 -0.48
N ARG A 120 -18.68 -14.97 -0.49
CA ARG A 120 -20.15 -14.94 -0.64
C ARG A 120 -20.83 -15.52 0.59
N GLU A 121 -22.04 -15.08 0.86
CA GLU A 121 -22.88 -15.63 1.93
C GLU A 121 -23.40 -17.03 1.57
N LYS A 122 -23.96 -17.73 2.56
CA LYS A 122 -24.56 -19.04 2.36
C LYS A 122 -25.77 -19.03 1.42
N SER A 123 -26.50 -17.91 1.37
CA SER A 123 -27.65 -17.70 0.50
C SER A 123 -27.28 -17.49 -0.97
N ASP A 124 -26.04 -17.13 -1.24
CA ASP A 124 -25.56 -16.87 -2.59
C ASP A 124 -25.17 -18.16 -3.32
N PRO A 125 -25.13 -18.14 -4.65
CA PRO A 125 -24.52 -19.23 -5.39
C PRO A 125 -22.99 -19.29 -5.14
N ASP A 126 -22.44 -20.50 -5.10
CA ASP A 126 -20.98 -20.66 -5.09
C ASP A 126 -20.32 -20.04 -6.31
N TYR A 127 -19.03 -19.74 -6.22
CA TYR A 127 -18.21 -19.28 -7.35
C TYR A 127 -18.16 -20.33 -8.45
N ASN A 128 -18.24 -19.90 -9.69
CA ASN A 128 -18.26 -20.75 -10.86
C ASN A 128 -16.98 -20.59 -11.70
N ASN A 129 -16.84 -21.40 -12.76
CA ASN A 129 -15.66 -21.38 -13.61
C ASN A 129 -15.47 -20.04 -14.34
N ASN A 130 -16.55 -19.28 -14.60
CA ASN A 130 -16.42 -17.97 -15.23
C ASN A 130 -15.84 -16.94 -14.23
N ASP A 131 -16.22 -16.99 -12.96
CA ASP A 131 -15.66 -16.14 -11.90
C ASP A 131 -14.15 -16.38 -11.78
N LEU A 132 -13.73 -17.66 -11.73
CA LEU A 132 -12.32 -18.04 -11.68
C LEU A 132 -11.56 -17.63 -12.96
N HIS A 133 -12.18 -17.77 -14.12
CA HIS A 133 -11.58 -17.34 -15.38
C HIS A 133 -11.32 -15.82 -15.39
N LEU A 134 -12.27 -15.03 -14.95
CA LEU A 134 -12.14 -13.58 -14.86
C LEU A 134 -11.00 -13.18 -13.91
N LEU A 135 -10.91 -13.76 -12.72
CA LEU A 135 -9.78 -13.54 -11.81
C LEU A 135 -8.45 -13.92 -12.47
N ASN A 136 -8.41 -15.04 -13.18
CA ASN A 136 -7.20 -15.49 -13.87
C ASN A 136 -6.74 -14.55 -14.98
N VAL A 137 -7.67 -13.93 -15.71
CA VAL A 137 -7.36 -12.93 -16.75
C VAL A 137 -6.83 -11.64 -16.12
N LEU A 138 -7.40 -11.22 -15.00
CA LEU A 138 -7.06 -9.95 -14.36
C LEU A 138 -5.74 -9.98 -13.59
N LYS A 139 -5.33 -11.14 -13.06
CA LYS A 139 -4.15 -11.26 -12.17
C LYS A 139 -2.86 -10.69 -12.74
N ASP A 140 -2.59 -10.95 -14.02
CA ASP A 140 -1.34 -10.50 -14.66
C ASP A 140 -1.34 -8.98 -14.85
N HIS A 141 -2.51 -8.42 -15.16
CA HIS A 141 -2.69 -6.97 -15.24
C HIS A 141 -2.50 -6.31 -13.88
N MET A 142 -3.11 -6.87 -12.84
CA MET A 142 -2.95 -6.40 -11.46
C MET A 142 -1.49 -6.51 -11.01
N GLY A 143 -0.82 -7.62 -11.26
CA GLY A 143 0.58 -7.83 -10.92
C GLY A 143 1.52 -6.81 -11.58
N ASN A 144 1.32 -6.54 -12.86
CA ASN A 144 2.09 -5.54 -13.58
C ASN A 144 1.90 -4.13 -13.01
N GLN A 145 0.65 -3.75 -12.70
CA GLN A 145 0.36 -2.43 -12.16
C GLN A 145 0.87 -2.27 -10.71
N MET A 146 0.68 -3.28 -9.87
CA MET A 146 1.22 -3.28 -8.50
C MET A 146 2.74 -3.16 -8.49
N PHE A 147 3.42 -3.93 -9.35
CA PHE A 147 4.88 -3.83 -9.47
C PHE A 147 5.33 -2.43 -9.89
N LYS A 148 4.67 -1.85 -10.90
CA LYS A 148 4.96 -0.48 -11.36
C LYS A 148 4.79 0.55 -10.24
N LEU A 149 3.69 0.47 -9.47
CA LEU A 149 3.42 1.39 -8.37
C LEU A 149 4.45 1.23 -7.23
N ASN A 150 4.84 0.00 -6.89
CA ASN A 150 5.90 -0.26 -5.91
C ASN A 150 7.24 0.36 -6.34
N VAL A 151 7.64 0.19 -7.61
CA VAL A 151 8.89 0.78 -8.12
C VAL A 151 8.85 2.29 -8.06
N ILE A 152 7.73 2.92 -8.42
CA ILE A 152 7.57 4.38 -8.33
C ILE A 152 7.71 4.86 -6.88
N GLU A 153 7.09 4.16 -5.94
CA GLU A 153 7.16 4.51 -4.52
C GLU A 153 8.57 4.33 -3.94
N GLU A 154 9.25 3.22 -4.27
CA GLU A 154 10.65 3.00 -3.90
C GLU A 154 11.58 4.10 -4.44
N MET A 155 11.39 4.50 -5.70
CA MET A 155 12.16 5.61 -6.29
C MET A 155 11.91 6.93 -5.58
N ARG A 156 10.66 7.21 -5.20
CA ARG A 156 10.29 8.42 -4.48
C ARG A 156 10.92 8.45 -3.09
N GLN A 157 10.81 7.36 -2.34
CA GLN A 157 11.40 7.25 -1.01
C GLN A 157 12.93 7.40 -1.05
N ASN A 158 13.60 6.71 -1.95
CA ASN A 158 15.05 6.83 -2.13
C ASN A 158 15.48 8.27 -2.45
N THR A 159 14.68 8.99 -3.26
CA THR A 159 14.96 10.39 -3.58
C THR A 159 14.76 11.30 -2.37
N GLU A 160 13.70 11.09 -1.58
CA GLU A 160 13.43 11.84 -0.35
C GLU A 160 14.53 11.58 0.70
N ASP A 161 14.95 10.34 0.87
CA ASP A 161 16.03 9.96 1.80
C ASP A 161 17.38 10.56 1.37
N ASP A 162 17.71 10.54 0.07
CA ASP A 162 18.92 11.15 -0.47
C ASP A 162 18.93 12.67 -0.27
N ILE A 163 17.80 13.33 -0.53
CA ILE A 163 17.63 14.77 -0.26
C ILE A 163 17.81 15.06 1.23
N LEU A 164 17.17 14.27 2.10
CA LEU A 164 17.26 14.45 3.55
C LEU A 164 18.70 14.26 4.06
N ALA A 165 19.41 13.26 3.54
CA ALA A 165 20.82 13.01 3.88
C ALA A 165 21.71 14.20 3.45
N LYS A 166 21.51 14.74 2.25
CA LYS A 166 22.21 15.91 1.73
C LYS A 166 21.92 17.18 2.53
N LEU A 167 20.67 17.38 2.93
CA LEU A 167 20.27 18.48 3.80
C LEU A 167 20.97 18.41 5.17
N LYS A 168 21.00 17.23 5.81
CA LYS A 168 21.72 17.02 7.08
C LYS A 168 23.21 17.28 6.96
N THR A 169 23.81 16.93 5.82
CA THR A 169 25.20 17.23 5.52
C THR A 169 25.42 18.73 5.36
N GLY A 170 24.57 19.41 4.57
CA GLY A 170 24.60 20.86 4.39
C GLY A 170 24.41 21.64 5.70
N GLU A 171 23.53 21.17 6.59
CA GLU A 171 23.34 21.73 7.93
C GLU A 171 24.62 21.80 8.76
N LYS A 172 25.40 20.73 8.74
CA LYS A 172 26.67 20.65 9.47
C LYS A 172 27.72 21.58 8.88
N ILE A 173 27.73 21.74 7.54
CA ILE A 173 28.71 22.57 6.82
C ILE A 173 28.37 24.06 6.93
N TYR A 174 27.06 24.41 6.78
CA TYR A 174 26.63 25.83 6.65
C TYR A 174 26.02 26.41 7.93
N ASN A 175 25.94 25.67 9.02
CA ASN A 175 25.43 26.11 10.33
C ASN A 175 24.04 26.80 10.24
N LEU A 176 23.10 26.13 9.55
CA LEU A 176 21.73 26.61 9.42
C LEU A 176 20.95 26.41 10.72
N THR A 177 20.12 27.39 11.06
CA THR A 177 19.17 27.28 12.19
C THR A 177 18.03 26.34 11.84
N ASP A 178 17.27 25.82 12.84
CA ASP A 178 16.11 24.94 12.63
C ASP A 178 15.12 25.54 11.63
N ARG A 179 14.84 26.85 11.75
CA ARG A 179 13.91 27.56 10.87
C ARG A 179 14.45 27.72 9.44
N GLU A 180 15.74 27.92 9.31
CA GLU A 180 16.38 27.99 7.98
C GLU A 180 16.37 26.61 7.31
N ARG A 181 16.57 25.53 8.06
CA ARG A 181 16.46 24.16 7.58
C ARG A 181 15.06 23.86 7.05
N GLU A 182 14.05 24.17 7.84
CA GLU A 182 12.65 23.99 7.47
C GLU A 182 12.33 24.72 6.14
N ILE A 183 12.83 25.94 5.96
CA ILE A 183 12.67 26.69 4.74
C ILE A 183 13.42 26.03 3.57
N VAL A 184 14.64 25.52 3.78
CA VAL A 184 15.41 24.83 2.74
C VAL A 184 14.67 23.56 2.30
N ASN A 185 14.10 22.77 3.22
CA ASN A 185 13.29 21.61 2.88
C ASN A 185 12.13 21.98 1.93
N HIS A 186 11.35 22.97 2.28
CA HIS A 186 10.25 23.44 1.43
C HIS A 186 10.75 24.05 0.09
N VAL A 187 11.95 24.61 0.07
CA VAL A 187 12.59 25.04 -1.20
C VAL A 187 12.90 23.84 -2.08
N MET A 188 13.39 22.75 -1.53
CA MET A 188 13.67 21.51 -2.26
C MET A 188 12.39 20.85 -2.78
N ASP A 189 11.27 20.97 -2.06
CA ASP A 189 9.92 20.58 -2.51
C ASP A 189 9.37 21.47 -3.66
N GLY A 190 10.10 22.46 -4.11
CA GLY A 190 9.69 23.35 -5.20
C GLY A 190 8.70 24.44 -4.80
N LYS A 191 8.39 24.64 -3.53
CA LYS A 191 7.38 25.60 -3.04
C LYS A 191 7.84 27.05 -3.24
N ASN A 192 6.98 27.91 -3.77
CA ASN A 192 7.27 29.33 -3.92
C ASN A 192 7.11 30.10 -2.59
N ASN A 193 7.53 31.38 -2.55
CA ASN A 193 7.53 32.19 -1.33
C ASN A 193 6.14 32.38 -0.71
N LYS A 194 5.07 32.34 -1.50
CA LYS A 194 3.70 32.45 -1.00
C LYS A 194 3.30 31.16 -0.29
N GLN A 195 3.57 30.01 -0.92
CA GLN A 195 3.32 28.69 -0.32
C GLN A 195 4.13 28.49 0.97
N LEU A 196 5.41 28.92 0.97
CA LEU A 196 6.25 28.93 2.18
C LEU A 196 5.64 29.78 3.31
N ALA A 197 5.15 30.99 2.95
CA ALA A 197 4.53 31.88 3.94
C ALA A 197 3.27 31.27 4.55
N ASP A 198 2.42 30.68 3.72
CA ASP A 198 1.17 30.06 4.12
C ASP A 198 1.41 28.83 5.01
N GLU A 199 2.31 27.91 4.62
CA GLU A 199 2.60 26.69 5.39
C GLU A 199 3.35 26.96 6.70
N LEU A 200 4.24 27.93 6.71
CA LEU A 200 5.04 28.29 7.87
C LEU A 200 4.37 29.32 8.79
N TYR A 201 3.15 29.76 8.45
CA TYR A 201 2.37 30.77 9.17
C TYR A 201 3.15 32.07 9.42
N ILE A 202 3.91 32.55 8.40
CA ILE A 202 4.71 33.78 8.46
C ILE A 202 4.44 34.67 7.25
N SER A 203 4.89 35.92 7.30
CA SER A 203 4.76 36.83 6.15
C SER A 203 5.74 36.47 5.00
N ILE A 204 5.36 36.78 3.76
CA ILE A 204 6.27 36.64 2.59
C ILE A 204 7.57 37.41 2.82
N ASN A 205 7.52 38.57 3.50
CA ASN A 205 8.72 39.35 3.81
C ASN A 205 9.63 38.61 4.80
N THR A 206 9.04 37.88 5.75
CA THR A 206 9.79 37.02 6.68
C THR A 206 10.47 35.87 5.94
N VAL A 207 9.76 35.20 5.00
CA VAL A 207 10.34 34.20 4.12
C VAL A 207 11.54 34.74 3.36
N LYS A 208 11.40 35.90 2.69
CA LYS A 208 12.51 36.55 1.97
C LYS A 208 13.71 36.84 2.87
N LYS A 209 13.48 37.29 4.11
CA LYS A 209 14.55 37.54 5.09
C LYS A 209 15.30 36.24 5.43
N HIS A 210 14.59 35.15 5.66
CA HIS A 210 15.23 33.86 5.92
C HIS A 210 16.00 33.36 4.70
N LEU A 211 15.43 33.44 3.50
CA LEU A 211 16.13 33.05 2.26
C LEU A 211 17.42 33.84 2.05
N ASN A 212 17.40 35.15 2.29
CA ASN A 212 18.62 35.99 2.18
C ASN A 212 19.68 35.55 3.23
N ASN A 213 19.28 35.18 4.42
CA ASN A 213 20.22 34.67 5.42
C ASN A 213 20.80 33.31 5.01
N ILE A 214 19.96 32.40 4.47
CA ILE A 214 20.39 31.12 3.92
C ILE A 214 21.39 31.35 2.79
N PHE A 215 21.07 32.16 1.79
CA PHE A 215 21.96 32.47 0.65
C PHE A 215 23.31 32.97 1.14
N ARG A 216 23.32 33.88 2.09
CA ARG A 216 24.56 34.39 2.68
C ARG A 216 25.38 33.32 3.40
N LYS A 217 24.71 32.41 4.15
CA LYS A 217 25.40 31.34 4.88
C LYS A 217 25.95 30.25 3.94
N THR A 218 25.29 30.02 2.84
CA THR A 218 25.64 28.99 1.85
C THR A 218 26.47 29.54 0.67
N ASP A 219 26.77 30.83 0.67
CA ASP A 219 27.51 31.54 -0.38
C ASP A 219 26.91 31.36 -1.79
N VAL A 220 25.57 31.41 -1.88
CA VAL A 220 24.81 31.37 -3.14
C VAL A 220 23.99 32.66 -3.33
N ASN A 221 23.61 32.98 -4.57
CA ASN A 221 22.94 34.22 -4.87
C ASN A 221 21.43 34.09 -5.11
N ASN A 222 20.94 32.89 -5.36
CA ASN A 222 19.54 32.64 -5.69
C ASN A 222 19.10 31.25 -5.34
N ARG A 223 17.79 31.01 -5.47
CA ARG A 223 17.12 29.74 -5.16
C ARG A 223 17.65 28.57 -6.01
N THR A 224 17.91 28.80 -7.29
CA THR A 224 18.40 27.76 -8.20
C THR A 224 19.79 27.28 -7.78
N GLU A 225 20.67 28.23 -7.45
CA GLU A 225 22.01 27.93 -6.94
C GLU A 225 21.93 27.17 -5.60
N LEU A 226 21.04 27.57 -4.69
CA LEU A 226 20.82 26.86 -3.43
C LEU A 226 20.39 25.40 -3.69
N THR A 227 19.42 25.19 -4.57
CA THR A 227 18.97 23.84 -4.93
C THR A 227 20.09 23.02 -5.54
N SER A 228 20.87 23.59 -6.47
CA SER A 228 22.02 22.91 -7.08
C SER A 228 23.11 22.57 -6.06
N LEU A 229 23.38 23.46 -5.11
CA LEU A 229 24.34 23.23 -4.05
C LEU A 229 23.94 22.04 -3.18
N ILE A 230 22.69 21.99 -2.73
CA ILE A 230 22.18 20.88 -1.90
C ILE A 230 22.23 19.55 -2.67
N PHE A 231 21.91 19.54 -3.97
CA PHE A 231 22.01 18.32 -4.78
C PHE A 231 23.47 17.87 -5.03
N SER A 232 24.45 18.75 -4.88
CA SER A 232 25.88 18.44 -5.09
C SER A 232 26.60 17.92 -3.84
N LEU A 233 25.97 18.00 -2.65
CA LEU A 233 26.49 17.48 -1.39
C LEU A 233 26.34 15.96 -1.31
#